data_adad1e76c35165ca072416691c6dbc74
#
_entry.id   adad1e76c35165ca072416691c6dbc74
#
_cell.length_a   1.000
_cell.length_b   1.000
_cell.length_c   1.000
_cell.angle_alpha   90.00
_cell.angle_beta   90.00
_cell.angle_gamma   90.00
#
_symmetry.space_group_name_H-M   'P 1'
#
loop_
_entity.id
_entity.type
_entity.pdbx_description
1 polymer ?
#
loop_
_entity_poly.entity_id
_entity_poly.type
_entity_poly.pdbx_seq_one_letter_code
_entity_poly.pdbx_strand_id
1 'polypeptide(L)'
;PKRAVVTAGMPYGNKPLHFGHIAGVFVPADCFARFLRDRIGAENVRFISGTDCFGSPINEGYRKLVEAGQFDGTIEDYVLRNHNRQKDTLDSYDISLDIYEGSNIGHSGEVHQLISEAFIKKLYENGWLQKRATLQFYDPEAGTFLNGRQVQGHCPVQGCKSEHAYADECDLGHSYAPEDLIAPKSSLTGVTPEMRPVENWYFDLPAFNA
;
A
#
# COMPACT_ATOMS: atom_id res chain seq x y z
N PRO A 1 -25.26 -14.50 10.08
CA PRO A 1 -24.24 -14.73 11.11
C PRO A 1 -24.76 -14.28 12.48
N LYS A 2 -24.19 -14.82 13.58
CA LYS A 2 -24.46 -14.35 14.94
C LYS A 2 -23.59 -13.14 15.31
N ARG A 3 -22.45 -13.01 14.68
CA ARG A 3 -21.49 -11.89 14.80
C ARG A 3 -20.89 -11.59 13.44
N ALA A 4 -20.47 -10.34 13.20
CA ALA A 4 -19.85 -9.92 11.97
C ALA A 4 -18.73 -8.90 12.24
N VAL A 5 -17.70 -8.97 11.42
CA VAL A 5 -16.70 -7.91 11.26
C VAL A 5 -16.80 -7.43 9.83
N VAL A 6 -16.98 -6.13 9.66
CA VAL A 6 -16.93 -5.43 8.37
C VAL A 6 -15.61 -4.68 8.29
N THR A 7 -14.91 -4.83 7.21
CA THR A 7 -13.64 -4.12 6.98
C THR A 7 -13.74 -3.26 5.74
N ALA A 8 -13.18 -2.06 5.80
CA ALA A 8 -12.92 -1.22 4.63
C ALA A 8 -11.41 -1.25 4.30
N GLY A 9 -11.06 -1.19 3.03
CA GLY A 9 -9.66 -1.14 2.60
C GLY A 9 -8.94 0.05 3.23
N MET A 10 -7.74 -0.17 3.76
CA MET A 10 -6.93 0.86 4.41
C MET A 10 -6.27 1.75 3.35
N PRO A 11 -6.53 3.07 3.32
CA PRO A 11 -5.81 3.99 2.45
C PRO A 11 -4.38 4.21 2.93
N TYR A 12 -3.46 4.48 2.01
CA TYR A 12 -2.11 4.89 2.37
C TYR A 12 -2.08 6.24 3.11
N GLY A 13 -1.18 6.35 4.10
CA GLY A 13 -0.92 7.58 4.86
C GLY A 13 -0.14 8.65 4.07
N ASN A 14 -0.29 8.71 2.75
CA ASN A 14 0.44 9.63 1.89
C ASN A 14 -0.36 10.84 1.39
N LYS A 15 -1.68 10.84 1.58
CA LYS A 15 -2.57 11.90 1.10
C LYS A 15 -3.95 11.87 1.79
N PRO A 16 -4.73 12.96 1.72
CA PRO A 16 -6.14 12.96 2.12
C PRO A 16 -6.96 11.97 1.28
N LEU A 17 -8.13 11.59 1.80
CA LEU A 17 -9.10 10.80 1.05
C LEU A 17 -9.66 11.62 -0.12
N HIS A 18 -9.91 10.96 -1.23
CA HIS A 18 -10.62 11.50 -2.37
C HIS A 18 -11.95 10.77 -2.57
N PHE A 19 -12.78 11.27 -3.48
CA PHE A 19 -14.11 10.75 -3.75
C PHE A 19 -14.15 9.23 -3.99
N GLY A 20 -13.14 8.67 -4.67
CA GLY A 20 -13.05 7.22 -4.91
C GLY A 20 -12.91 6.40 -3.61
N HIS A 21 -12.22 6.91 -2.60
CA HIS A 21 -12.16 6.25 -1.29
C HIS A 21 -13.53 6.32 -0.59
N ILE A 22 -14.15 7.51 -0.59
CA ILE A 22 -15.41 7.74 0.13
C ILE A 22 -16.53 6.93 -0.52
N ALA A 23 -16.84 7.19 -1.80
CA ALA A 23 -17.96 6.58 -2.50
C ALA A 23 -17.73 5.12 -2.90
N GLY A 24 -16.47 4.73 -3.18
CA GLY A 24 -16.15 3.38 -3.65
C GLY A 24 -15.85 2.37 -2.54
N VAL A 25 -15.45 2.83 -1.35
CA VAL A 25 -15.00 1.95 -0.27
C VAL A 25 -15.79 2.20 1.02
N PHE A 26 -15.71 3.42 1.60
CA PHE A 26 -16.22 3.65 2.94
C PHE A 26 -17.74 3.71 3.02
N VAL A 27 -18.41 4.42 2.10
CA VAL A 27 -19.88 4.51 2.10
C VAL A 27 -20.53 3.14 1.87
N PRO A 28 -20.15 2.31 0.89
CA PRO A 28 -20.71 0.96 0.73
C PRO A 28 -20.47 0.07 1.96
N ALA A 29 -19.29 0.12 2.56
CA ALA A 29 -18.97 -0.66 3.76
C ALA A 29 -19.80 -0.18 4.97
N ASP A 30 -19.99 1.13 5.14
CA ASP A 30 -20.81 1.70 6.20
C ASP A 30 -22.29 1.33 6.05
N CYS A 31 -22.84 1.43 4.85
CA CYS A 31 -24.20 0.97 4.57
C CYS A 31 -24.37 -0.50 4.94
N PHE A 32 -23.40 -1.34 4.61
CA PHE A 32 -23.46 -2.76 4.95
C PHE A 32 -23.31 -3.01 6.46
N ALA A 33 -22.42 -2.28 7.14
CA ALA A 33 -22.27 -2.36 8.58
C ALA A 33 -23.56 -1.94 9.32
N ARG A 34 -24.18 -0.82 8.92
CA ARG A 34 -25.47 -0.37 9.46
C ARG A 34 -26.58 -1.38 9.20
N PHE A 35 -26.67 -1.94 8.00
CA PHE A 35 -27.62 -3.01 7.68
C PHE A 35 -27.46 -4.23 8.60
N LEU A 36 -26.22 -4.66 8.83
CA LEU A 36 -25.98 -5.79 9.74
C LEU A 36 -26.32 -5.45 11.19
N ARG A 37 -26.01 -4.24 11.66
CA ARG A 37 -26.38 -3.79 13.02
C ARG A 37 -27.90 -3.83 13.24
N ASP A 38 -28.67 -3.45 12.23
CA ASP A 38 -30.13 -3.54 12.29
C ASP A 38 -30.64 -4.99 12.33
N ARG A 39 -29.92 -5.94 11.73
CA ARG A 39 -30.35 -7.35 11.60
C ARG A 39 -29.95 -8.22 12.77
N ILE A 40 -28.77 -8.00 13.35
CA ILE A 40 -28.20 -8.89 14.37
C ILE A 40 -27.82 -8.18 15.68
N GLY A 41 -28.12 -6.88 15.81
CA GLY A 41 -27.75 -6.04 16.95
C GLY A 41 -26.40 -5.36 16.78
N ALA A 42 -26.31 -4.10 17.20
CA ALA A 42 -25.09 -3.28 17.05
C ALA A 42 -23.88 -3.86 17.81
N GLU A 43 -24.12 -4.46 18.96
CA GLU A 43 -23.11 -5.11 19.81
C GLU A 43 -22.44 -6.33 19.13
N ASN A 44 -23.09 -6.90 18.14
CA ASN A 44 -22.62 -8.07 17.40
C ASN A 44 -21.87 -7.72 16.10
N VAL A 45 -21.75 -6.43 15.76
CA VAL A 45 -21.06 -5.97 14.54
C VAL A 45 -19.92 -5.04 14.92
N ARG A 46 -18.75 -5.27 14.32
CA ARG A 46 -17.63 -4.34 14.34
C ARG A 46 -17.32 -3.90 12.92
N PHE A 47 -17.23 -2.57 12.73
CA PHE A 47 -16.79 -1.96 11.48
C PHE A 47 -15.44 -1.31 11.71
N ILE A 48 -14.41 -1.83 11.04
CA ILE A 48 -13.03 -1.42 11.28
C ILE A 48 -12.32 -1.06 9.98
N SER A 49 -11.45 -0.07 10.06
CA SER A 49 -10.48 0.30 9.03
C SER A 49 -9.31 1.03 9.67
N GLY A 50 -8.46 1.63 8.86
CA GLY A 50 -7.31 2.38 9.34
C GLY A 50 -6.49 2.96 8.20
N THR A 51 -5.36 3.56 8.57
CA THR A 51 -4.37 4.08 7.64
C THR A 51 -3.23 3.07 7.46
N ASP A 52 -2.93 2.70 6.22
CA ASP A 52 -1.69 2.00 5.89
C ASP A 52 -0.51 2.96 5.99
N CYS A 53 0.37 2.70 6.97
CA CYS A 53 1.50 3.57 7.30
C CYS A 53 2.79 3.19 6.58
N PHE A 54 2.79 2.17 5.71
CA PHE A 54 3.98 1.66 5.06
C PHE A 54 3.84 1.69 3.53
N GLY A 55 4.98 1.66 2.85
CA GLY A 55 5.03 1.50 1.41
C GLY A 55 5.67 2.65 0.65
N SER A 56 6.10 2.33 -0.58
CA SER A 56 6.79 3.27 -1.47
C SER A 56 6.00 4.55 -1.81
N PRO A 57 4.63 4.53 -1.89
CA PRO A 57 3.87 5.76 -2.13
C PRO A 57 4.01 6.80 -1.01
N ILE A 58 4.22 6.34 0.24
CA ILE A 58 4.44 7.23 1.39
C ILE A 58 5.81 7.89 1.29
N ASN A 59 6.87 7.09 1.07
CA ASN A 59 8.23 7.59 0.92
C ASN A 59 8.33 8.63 -0.20
N GLU A 60 7.72 8.34 -1.35
CA GLU A 60 7.74 9.24 -2.51
C GLU A 60 6.92 10.51 -2.26
N GLY A 61 5.76 10.39 -1.63
CA GLY A 61 4.93 11.55 -1.26
C GLY A 61 5.64 12.46 -0.26
N TYR A 62 6.26 11.88 0.76
CA TYR A 62 7.07 12.60 1.75
C TYR A 62 8.26 13.33 1.09
N ARG A 63 9.07 12.59 0.33
CA ARG A 63 10.25 13.14 -0.39
C ARG A 63 9.89 14.38 -1.22
N LYS A 64 8.84 14.28 -2.06
CA LYS A 64 8.39 15.38 -2.92
C LYS A 64 8.00 16.63 -2.12
N LEU A 65 7.33 16.49 -0.99
CA LEU A 65 6.93 17.64 -0.18
C LEU A 65 8.11 18.29 0.54
N VAL A 66 9.06 17.48 1.03
CA VAL A 66 10.28 17.99 1.67
C VAL A 66 11.15 18.74 0.64
N GLU A 67 11.38 18.16 -0.54
CA GLU A 67 12.15 18.81 -1.63
C GLU A 67 11.50 20.10 -2.12
N ALA A 68 10.17 20.18 -2.12
CA ALA A 68 9.42 21.40 -2.46
C ALA A 68 9.36 22.43 -1.32
N GLY A 69 9.95 22.15 -0.14
CA GLY A 69 9.87 23.01 1.03
C GLY A 69 8.44 23.17 1.61
N GLN A 70 7.56 22.21 1.32
CA GLN A 70 6.14 22.24 1.73
C GLN A 70 5.86 21.40 3.00
N PHE A 71 6.87 20.73 3.50
CA PHE A 71 6.78 19.95 4.73
C PHE A 71 8.13 19.97 5.47
N ASP A 72 8.06 20.27 6.76
CA ASP A 72 9.19 20.29 7.70
C ASP A 72 8.83 19.44 8.91
N GLY A 73 9.19 18.17 8.85
CA GLY A 73 8.92 17.16 9.88
C GLY A 73 9.42 15.79 9.45
N THR A 74 9.27 14.79 10.30
CA THR A 74 9.65 13.41 9.99
C THR A 74 8.62 12.74 9.08
N ILE A 75 8.96 11.56 8.56
CA ILE A 75 8.01 10.77 7.76
C ILE A 75 6.84 10.27 8.64
N GLU A 76 7.09 10.03 9.91
CA GLU A 76 6.07 9.67 10.90
C GLU A 76 5.07 10.83 11.10
N ASP A 77 5.56 12.08 11.21
CA ASP A 77 4.73 13.28 11.30
C ASP A 77 3.88 13.46 10.04
N TYR A 78 4.47 13.18 8.88
CA TYR A 78 3.76 13.21 7.60
C TYR A 78 2.61 12.21 7.54
N VAL A 79 2.86 10.96 7.95
CA VAL A 79 1.84 9.90 8.00
C VAL A 79 0.76 10.23 9.02
N LEU A 80 1.14 10.67 10.23
CA LEU A 80 0.21 11.04 11.28
C LEU A 80 -0.70 12.21 10.86
N ARG A 81 -0.13 13.23 10.20
CA ARG A 81 -0.92 14.33 9.63
C ARG A 81 -1.98 13.83 8.64
N ASN A 82 -1.60 12.92 7.74
CA ASN A 82 -2.53 12.38 6.76
C ASN A 82 -3.57 11.46 7.41
N HIS A 83 -3.18 10.65 8.39
CA HIS A 83 -4.10 9.83 9.20
C HIS A 83 -5.20 10.69 9.83
N ASN A 84 -4.82 11.77 10.53
CA ASN A 84 -5.78 12.66 11.17
C ASN A 84 -6.74 13.29 10.14
N ARG A 85 -6.22 13.75 8.98
CA ARG A 85 -7.05 14.31 7.91
C ARG A 85 -8.00 13.27 7.29
N GLN A 86 -7.57 12.02 7.18
CA GLN A 86 -8.42 10.94 6.72
C GLN A 86 -9.55 10.66 7.71
N LYS A 87 -9.23 10.61 9.00
CA LYS A 87 -10.20 10.44 10.08
C LYS A 87 -11.23 11.57 10.10
N ASP A 88 -10.78 12.82 10.08
CA ASP A 88 -11.66 14.00 10.04
C ASP A 88 -12.61 13.96 8.83
N THR A 89 -12.10 13.49 7.67
CA THR A 89 -12.92 13.33 6.48
C THR A 89 -14.00 12.27 6.70
N LEU A 90 -13.66 11.10 7.25
CA LEU A 90 -14.63 10.02 7.50
C LEU A 90 -15.68 10.44 8.52
N ASP A 91 -15.27 11.14 9.57
CA ASP A 91 -16.18 11.69 10.58
C ASP A 91 -17.15 12.72 9.95
N SER A 92 -16.67 13.53 9.01
CA SER A 92 -17.52 14.53 8.32
C SER A 92 -18.60 13.91 7.41
N TYR A 93 -18.39 12.68 6.97
CA TYR A 93 -19.37 11.88 6.21
C TYR A 93 -20.20 10.94 7.10
N ASP A 94 -20.09 11.06 8.42
CA ASP A 94 -20.78 10.20 9.39
C ASP A 94 -20.56 8.69 9.14
N ILE A 95 -19.35 8.32 8.74
CA ILE A 95 -18.96 6.90 8.56
C ILE A 95 -18.83 6.25 9.93
N SER A 96 -19.66 5.25 10.21
CA SER A 96 -19.86 4.66 11.53
C SER A 96 -18.80 3.62 11.94
N LEU A 97 -17.51 3.92 11.72
CA LEU A 97 -16.41 3.07 12.14
C LEU A 97 -16.36 2.93 13.67
N ASP A 98 -16.19 1.69 14.15
CA ASP A 98 -15.87 1.44 15.56
C ASP A 98 -14.39 1.70 15.85
N ILE A 99 -13.51 1.46 14.85
CA ILE A 99 -12.06 1.65 14.96
C ILE A 99 -11.53 2.22 13.65
N TYR A 100 -10.77 3.33 13.75
CA TYR A 100 -9.93 3.85 12.67
C TYR A 100 -8.55 4.18 13.23
N GLU A 101 -7.60 3.26 13.03
CA GLU A 101 -6.25 3.32 13.59
C GLU A 101 -5.20 3.21 12.48
N GLY A 102 -3.92 3.37 12.81
CA GLY A 102 -2.82 3.24 11.82
C GLY A 102 -1.99 1.98 12.05
N SER A 103 -1.51 1.37 10.97
CA SER A 103 -0.65 0.19 11.04
C SER A 103 0.72 0.44 11.70
N ASN A 104 1.08 1.72 11.96
CA ASN A 104 2.27 2.14 12.69
C ASN A 104 1.99 3.36 13.60
N ILE A 105 0.78 3.48 14.13
CA ILE A 105 0.39 4.61 14.99
C ILE A 105 -0.07 4.07 16.34
N GLY A 106 0.54 4.59 17.42
CA GLY A 106 0.17 4.29 18.80
C GLY A 106 0.15 2.79 19.12
N HIS A 107 -0.72 2.42 20.05
CA HIS A 107 -0.83 1.02 20.51
C HIS A 107 -1.22 0.04 19.38
N SER A 108 -2.07 0.45 18.46
CA SER A 108 -2.46 -0.41 17.32
C SER A 108 -1.26 -0.72 16.43
N GLY A 109 -0.34 0.24 16.24
CA GLY A 109 0.92 0.02 15.52
C GLY A 109 1.82 -1.01 16.22
N GLU A 110 1.97 -0.90 17.55
CA GLU A 110 2.75 -1.86 18.33
C GLU A 110 2.18 -3.28 18.22
N VAL A 111 0.88 -3.44 18.36
CA VAL A 111 0.19 -4.74 18.22
C VAL A 111 0.33 -5.28 16.80
N HIS A 112 0.17 -4.43 15.78
CA HIS A 112 0.34 -4.80 14.39
C HIS A 112 1.75 -5.33 14.11
N GLN A 113 2.79 -4.64 14.62
CA GLN A 113 4.17 -5.08 14.47
C GLN A 113 4.38 -6.47 15.09
N LEU A 114 4.00 -6.64 16.37
CA LEU A 114 4.18 -7.91 17.09
C LEU A 114 3.48 -9.09 16.38
N ILE A 115 2.24 -8.88 15.91
CA ILE A 115 1.48 -9.93 15.23
C ILE A 115 2.11 -10.23 13.86
N SER A 116 2.53 -9.22 13.11
CA SER A 116 3.15 -9.39 11.80
C SER A 116 4.48 -10.14 11.89
N GLU A 117 5.33 -9.78 12.85
CA GLU A 117 6.60 -10.48 13.11
C GLU A 117 6.36 -11.95 13.49
N ALA A 118 5.44 -12.21 14.42
CA ALA A 118 5.10 -13.56 14.83
C ALA A 118 4.52 -14.40 13.69
N PHE A 119 3.69 -13.79 12.84
CA PHE A 119 3.08 -14.45 11.69
C PHE A 119 4.11 -14.80 10.62
N ILE A 120 4.99 -13.87 10.24
CA ILE A 120 6.07 -14.10 9.27
C ILE A 120 7.03 -15.17 9.77
N LYS A 121 7.40 -15.12 11.06
CA LYS A 121 8.24 -16.16 11.69
C LYS A 121 7.59 -17.54 11.57
N LYS A 122 6.30 -17.65 11.85
CA LYS A 122 5.55 -18.90 11.74
C LYS A 122 5.48 -19.41 10.29
N LEU A 123 5.31 -18.52 9.30
CA LEU A 123 5.35 -18.88 7.89
C LEU A 123 6.72 -19.44 7.49
N TYR A 124 7.80 -18.81 7.98
CA TYR A 124 9.16 -19.27 7.75
C TYR A 124 9.41 -20.65 8.38
N GLU A 125 9.07 -20.81 9.67
CA GLU A 125 9.24 -22.08 10.42
C GLU A 125 8.45 -23.25 9.79
N ASN A 126 7.32 -22.96 9.14
CA ASN A 126 6.51 -23.94 8.45
C ASN A 126 6.94 -24.19 6.97
N GLY A 127 8.02 -23.54 6.52
CA GLY A 127 8.55 -23.74 5.16
C GLY A 127 7.77 -23.07 4.03
N TRP A 128 6.85 -22.14 4.36
CA TRP A 128 6.05 -21.42 3.38
C TRP A 128 6.75 -20.23 2.72
N LEU A 129 7.90 -19.83 3.26
CA LEU A 129 8.75 -18.79 2.70
C LEU A 129 9.97 -19.40 2.03
N GLN A 130 10.19 -19.07 0.77
CA GLN A 130 11.30 -19.55 -0.04
C GLN A 130 12.14 -18.39 -0.53
N LYS A 131 13.47 -18.52 -0.44
CA LYS A 131 14.37 -17.58 -1.09
C LYS A 131 14.46 -17.87 -2.57
N ARG A 132 14.35 -16.82 -3.39
CA ARG A 132 14.57 -16.87 -4.83
C ARG A 132 15.37 -15.68 -5.28
N ALA A 133 16.33 -15.91 -6.15
CA ALA A 133 17.02 -14.84 -6.87
C ALA A 133 16.14 -14.36 -8.01
N THR A 134 15.89 -13.07 -8.09
CA THR A 134 15.18 -12.39 -9.18
C THR A 134 15.99 -11.22 -9.68
N LEU A 135 15.74 -10.79 -10.91
CA LEU A 135 16.34 -9.58 -11.44
C LEU A 135 15.53 -8.37 -10.96
N GLN A 136 16.22 -7.33 -10.52
CA GLN A 136 15.62 -6.08 -10.10
C GLN A 136 16.43 -4.89 -10.64
N PHE A 137 15.76 -3.79 -10.93
CA PHE A 137 16.42 -2.56 -11.37
C PHE A 137 17.31 -1.99 -10.27
N TYR A 138 18.53 -1.61 -10.66
CA TYR A 138 19.54 -0.99 -9.82
C TYR A 138 20.01 0.30 -10.46
N ASP A 139 20.04 1.38 -9.69
CA ASP A 139 20.59 2.66 -10.12
C ASP A 139 22.07 2.71 -9.75
N PRO A 140 22.98 2.71 -10.75
CA PRO A 140 24.42 2.71 -10.47
C PRO A 140 24.92 4.05 -9.92
N GLU A 141 24.26 5.18 -10.19
CA GLU A 141 24.63 6.49 -9.64
C GLU A 141 24.12 6.68 -8.22
N ALA A 142 22.88 6.28 -7.94
CA ALA A 142 22.32 6.30 -6.59
C ALA A 142 22.85 5.16 -5.71
N GLY A 143 23.47 4.12 -6.30
CA GLY A 143 24.03 2.98 -5.59
C GLY A 143 22.98 2.11 -4.89
N THR A 144 21.73 2.06 -5.40
CA THR A 144 20.61 1.37 -4.74
C THR A 144 19.70 0.62 -5.71
N PHE A 145 19.02 -0.42 -5.19
CA PHE A 145 17.93 -1.05 -5.92
C PHE A 145 16.72 -0.10 -5.96
N LEU A 146 16.04 -0.08 -7.10
CA LEU A 146 14.87 0.75 -7.33
C LEU A 146 13.58 -0.04 -7.04
N ASN A 147 12.63 0.59 -6.37
CA ASN A 147 11.27 0.05 -6.31
C ASN A 147 10.52 0.34 -7.63
N GLY A 148 9.39 -0.36 -7.84
CA GLY A 148 8.64 -0.28 -9.09
C GLY A 148 8.26 1.15 -9.50
N ARG A 149 7.97 2.05 -8.56
CA ARG A 149 7.60 3.46 -8.82
C ARG A 149 8.80 4.38 -9.07
N GLN A 150 9.99 3.93 -8.76
CA GLN A 150 11.25 4.66 -9.04
C GLN A 150 11.82 4.36 -10.42
N VAL A 151 11.17 3.49 -11.20
CA VAL A 151 11.53 3.23 -12.60
C VAL A 151 10.39 3.68 -13.49
N GLN A 152 10.72 4.45 -14.52
CA GLN A 152 9.76 4.94 -15.52
C GLN A 152 10.26 4.60 -16.93
N GLY A 153 9.34 4.27 -17.82
CA GLY A 153 9.65 3.92 -19.20
C GLY A 153 8.37 3.92 -20.05
N HIS A 154 8.37 3.14 -21.10
CA HIS A 154 7.20 2.98 -21.98
C HIS A 154 6.62 1.58 -21.83
N CYS A 155 5.28 1.50 -21.87
CA CYS A 155 4.56 0.23 -21.82
C CYS A 155 4.91 -0.67 -23.01
N PRO A 156 5.25 -1.96 -22.77
CA PRO A 156 5.59 -2.89 -23.85
C PRO A 156 4.37 -3.38 -24.65
N VAL A 157 3.14 -3.13 -24.17
CA VAL A 157 1.92 -3.56 -24.85
C VAL A 157 1.71 -2.74 -26.12
N GLN A 158 1.65 -3.43 -27.25
CA GLN A 158 1.50 -2.79 -28.57
C GLN A 158 0.24 -1.92 -28.63
N GLY A 159 0.40 -0.68 -29.07
CA GLY A 159 -0.69 0.30 -29.20
C GLY A 159 -1.12 0.95 -27.88
N CYS A 160 -0.45 0.67 -26.77
CA CYS A 160 -0.68 1.36 -25.51
C CYS A 160 -0.34 2.85 -25.64
N LYS A 161 -1.26 3.71 -25.17
CA LYS A 161 -1.09 5.17 -25.14
C LYS A 161 -0.75 5.71 -23.76
N SER A 162 -0.28 4.84 -22.85
CA SER A 162 0.16 5.24 -21.52
C SER A 162 1.31 6.23 -21.61
N GLU A 163 1.20 7.33 -20.88
CA GLU A 163 2.28 8.31 -20.71
C GLU A 163 3.20 7.95 -19.54
N HIS A 164 2.72 7.08 -18.65
CA HIS A 164 3.44 6.65 -17.45
C HIS A 164 3.41 5.13 -17.32
N ALA A 165 4.54 4.50 -17.62
CA ALA A 165 4.78 3.09 -17.39
C ALA A 165 5.86 2.93 -16.31
N TYR A 166 5.57 2.09 -15.31
CA TYR A 166 6.47 1.77 -14.21
C TYR A 166 7.12 0.41 -14.44
N ALA A 167 7.85 -0.12 -13.46
CA ALA A 167 8.59 -1.36 -13.63
C ALA A 167 7.70 -2.57 -13.99
N ASP A 168 6.46 -2.63 -13.50
CA ASP A 168 5.58 -3.80 -13.56
C ASP A 168 4.16 -3.49 -14.06
N GLU A 169 3.80 -2.22 -14.19
CA GLU A 169 2.49 -1.79 -14.67
C GLU A 169 2.50 -0.39 -15.30
N CYS A 170 1.55 -0.09 -16.14
CA CYS A 170 1.32 1.26 -16.64
C CYS A 170 0.04 1.87 -16.04
N ASP A 171 -0.14 3.19 -16.21
CA ASP A 171 -1.30 3.94 -15.73
C ASP A 171 -2.64 3.52 -16.36
N LEU A 172 -2.62 2.78 -17.48
CA LEU A 172 -3.79 2.17 -18.10
C LEU A 172 -4.05 0.73 -17.62
N GLY A 173 -3.29 0.22 -16.64
CA GLY A 173 -3.53 -1.06 -15.98
C GLY A 173 -2.96 -2.29 -16.71
N HIS A 174 -2.06 -2.12 -17.69
CA HIS A 174 -1.33 -3.26 -18.25
C HIS A 174 -0.23 -3.68 -17.30
N SER A 175 -0.19 -4.98 -16.97
CA SER A 175 0.89 -5.59 -16.18
C SER A 175 1.86 -6.33 -17.11
N TYR A 176 3.15 -6.29 -16.79
CA TYR A 176 4.24 -6.89 -17.55
C TYR A 176 5.43 -7.19 -16.63
N ALA A 177 6.38 -8.00 -17.10
CA ALA A 177 7.60 -8.25 -16.33
C ALA A 177 8.52 -7.03 -16.38
N PRO A 178 9.28 -6.73 -15.30
CA PRO A 178 10.16 -5.55 -15.25
C PRO A 178 11.15 -5.46 -16.42
N GLU A 179 11.64 -6.60 -16.89
CA GLU A 179 12.55 -6.71 -18.03
C GLU A 179 11.93 -6.32 -19.38
N ASP A 180 10.59 -6.31 -19.47
CA ASP A 180 9.88 -5.94 -20.70
C ASP A 180 9.68 -4.41 -20.83
N LEU A 181 9.90 -3.63 -19.76
CA LEU A 181 9.73 -2.18 -19.78
C LEU A 181 10.66 -1.53 -20.81
N ILE A 182 10.10 -0.75 -21.71
CA ILE A 182 10.85 -0.12 -22.79
C ILE A 182 11.51 1.19 -22.31
N ALA A 183 12.80 1.32 -22.59
CA ALA A 183 13.62 2.50 -22.26
C ALA A 183 13.49 2.94 -20.78
N PRO A 184 13.77 2.04 -19.81
CA PRO A 184 13.65 2.36 -18.40
C PRO A 184 14.60 3.47 -17.98
N LYS A 185 14.14 4.34 -17.08
CA LYS A 185 14.92 5.40 -16.44
C LYS A 185 14.65 5.44 -14.94
N SER A 186 15.73 5.67 -14.16
CA SER A 186 15.59 5.93 -12.73
C SER A 186 14.95 7.30 -12.51
N SER A 187 13.95 7.36 -11.64
CA SER A 187 13.38 8.64 -11.20
C SER A 187 14.26 9.37 -10.18
N LEU A 188 15.29 8.71 -9.65
CA LEU A 188 16.21 9.31 -8.68
C LEU A 188 17.29 10.14 -9.36
N THR A 189 17.92 9.59 -10.42
CA THR A 189 19.09 10.19 -11.09
C THR A 189 18.87 10.45 -12.57
N GLY A 190 17.84 9.85 -13.19
CA GLY A 190 17.58 9.94 -14.63
C GLY A 190 18.39 8.98 -15.49
N VAL A 191 19.32 8.21 -14.89
CA VAL A 191 20.12 7.23 -15.64
C VAL A 191 19.29 6.02 -16.05
N THR A 192 19.79 5.29 -17.05
CA THR A 192 19.27 3.97 -17.40
C THR A 192 19.70 2.97 -16.34
N PRO A 193 18.77 2.36 -15.58
CA PRO A 193 19.11 1.41 -14.54
C PRO A 193 19.59 0.08 -15.11
N GLU A 194 20.39 -0.63 -14.34
CA GLU A 194 20.87 -1.98 -14.66
C GLU A 194 19.97 -3.04 -14.03
N MET A 195 19.84 -4.20 -14.69
CA MET A 195 19.19 -5.36 -14.07
C MET A 195 20.23 -6.15 -13.28
N ARG A 196 20.06 -6.26 -11.96
CA ARG A 196 20.95 -7.01 -11.07
C ARG A 196 20.19 -8.09 -10.30
N PRO A 197 20.83 -9.26 -10.05
CA PRO A 197 20.21 -10.29 -9.23
C PRO A 197 20.12 -9.86 -7.77
N VAL A 198 18.99 -10.13 -7.14
CA VAL A 198 18.73 -9.94 -5.71
C VAL A 198 17.99 -11.13 -5.15
N GLU A 199 18.38 -11.60 -3.98
CA GLU A 199 17.63 -12.63 -3.26
C GLU A 199 16.51 -11.99 -2.46
N ASN A 200 15.26 -12.44 -2.72
CA ASN A 200 14.09 -12.06 -1.97
C ASN A 200 13.37 -13.28 -1.40
N TRP A 201 12.59 -13.06 -0.34
CA TRP A 201 11.69 -14.06 0.19
C TRP A 201 10.36 -14.03 -0.54
N TYR A 202 9.89 -15.20 -0.96
CA TYR A 202 8.63 -15.39 -1.64
C TYR A 202 7.73 -16.33 -0.85
N PHE A 203 6.47 -15.97 -0.76
CA PHE A 203 5.43 -16.79 -0.18
C PHE A 203 4.88 -17.74 -1.25
N ASP A 204 4.83 -19.05 -0.95
CA ASP A 204 4.28 -20.05 -1.88
C ASP A 204 2.76 -20.08 -1.80
N LEU A 205 2.11 -19.04 -2.33
CA LEU A 205 0.66 -18.89 -2.31
C LEU A 205 -0.08 -20.06 -2.99
N PRO A 206 0.37 -20.64 -4.15
CA PRO A 206 -0.26 -21.79 -4.76
C PRO A 206 -0.35 -23.02 -3.86
N ALA A 207 0.63 -23.23 -3.00
CA ALA A 207 0.65 -24.37 -2.10
C ALA A 207 -0.46 -24.31 -1.01
N PHE A 208 -1.10 -23.15 -0.81
CA PHE A 208 -2.26 -23.02 0.10
C PHE A 208 -3.60 -23.42 -0.53
N ASN A 209 -3.65 -23.73 -1.82
CA ASN A 209 -4.84 -24.21 -2.52
C ASN A 209 -4.98 -25.74 -2.49
N ALA A 210 -4.16 -26.45 -1.72
CA ALA A 210 -4.19 -27.91 -1.62
C ALA A 210 -5.16 -28.40 -0.54
#